data_4ea101007cb81275d603865d9d8f8404
#
_entry.id   4ea101007cb81275d603865d9d8f8404
#
_cell.length_a   1.000
_cell.length_b   1.000
_cell.length_c   1.000
_cell.angle_alpha   90.00
_cell.angle_beta   90.00
_cell.angle_gamma   90.00
#
_symmetry.space_group_name_H-M   'P 1'
#
loop_
_entity.id
_entity.type
_entity.pdbx_description
1 polymer ?
#
loop_
_entity_poly.entity_id
_entity_poly.type
_entity_poly.pdbx_seq_one_letter_code
_entity_poly.pdbx_strand_id
1 'polypeptide(L)'
;MRGDAMLLPYNRQAAVQYAHRWAYGRNPRFYDYQDLGGDCTNFASQCLYAGTGIMNFTPVYGWYYRSANEKAPAWTGVPFFKNFLLRTEPSPGPAGALAAPEDVLPGDFVQLNFSSQEYGHTLVIVEVGPPGDLSQILVAAHSMDADWRPLSSYVFTGLRFLHILGARSVDETTSASLTALF
;
A
#
# COMPACT_ATOMS: atom_id res chain seq x y z
N MET A 1 -28.92 -2.84 12.75
CA MET A 1 -27.81 -1.86 12.89
C MET A 1 -26.58 -2.51 12.26
N ARG A 2 -26.03 -1.96 11.18
CA ARG A 2 -24.74 -2.42 10.68
C ARG A 2 -23.71 -1.89 11.66
N GLY A 3 -23.00 -2.78 12.36
CA GLY A 3 -21.89 -2.38 13.23
C GLY A 3 -20.86 -1.65 12.39
N ASP A 4 -20.46 -0.45 12.79
CA ASP A 4 -19.34 0.26 12.16
C ASP A 4 -18.08 -0.60 12.34
N ALA A 5 -17.51 -1.05 11.23
CA ALA A 5 -16.27 -1.81 11.26
C ALA A 5 -15.20 -0.97 11.98
N MET A 6 -14.68 -1.48 13.09
CA MET A 6 -13.69 -0.78 13.90
C MET A 6 -12.42 -0.56 13.09
N LEU A 7 -11.92 0.67 13.09
CA LEU A 7 -10.65 1.01 12.47
C LEU A 7 -9.51 0.67 13.45
N LEU A 8 -8.72 -0.35 13.12
CA LEU A 8 -7.56 -0.76 13.89
C LEU A 8 -6.33 0.09 13.53
N PRO A 9 -5.44 0.37 14.49
CA PRO A 9 -4.24 1.14 14.23
C PRO A 9 -3.34 0.49 13.17
N TYR A 10 -2.70 1.33 12.37
CA TYR A 10 -1.66 0.92 11.42
C TYR A 10 -0.29 0.91 12.09
N ASN A 11 0.39 -0.24 12.09
CA ASN A 11 1.75 -0.35 12.58
C ASN A 11 2.75 0.16 11.53
N ARG A 12 2.99 1.47 11.53
CA ARG A 12 3.88 2.16 10.59
C ARG A 12 5.32 1.66 10.68
N GLN A 13 5.79 1.38 11.91
CA GLN A 13 7.13 0.86 12.13
C GLN A 13 7.33 -0.50 11.45
N ALA A 14 6.36 -1.41 11.57
CA ALA A 14 6.44 -2.72 10.91
C ALA A 14 6.46 -2.58 9.36
N ALA A 15 5.68 -1.66 8.82
CA ALA A 15 5.68 -1.39 7.37
C ALA A 15 7.02 -0.84 6.88
N VAL A 16 7.60 0.12 7.60
CA VAL A 16 8.92 0.72 7.27
C VAL A 16 10.04 -0.31 7.43
N GLN A 17 10.04 -1.10 8.51
CA GLN A 17 11.02 -2.17 8.70
C GLN A 17 10.96 -3.22 7.59
N TYR A 18 9.74 -3.56 7.13
CA TYR A 18 9.57 -4.44 5.99
C TYR A 18 10.15 -3.82 4.71
N ALA A 19 9.91 -2.54 4.49
CA ALA A 19 10.45 -1.82 3.34
C ALA A 19 11.99 -1.88 3.32
N HIS A 20 12.66 -1.52 4.41
CA HIS A 20 14.12 -1.58 4.51
C HIS A 20 14.67 -2.99 4.30
N ARG A 21 14.01 -3.99 4.87
CA ARG A 21 14.45 -5.38 4.74
C ARG A 21 14.46 -5.87 3.30
N TRP A 22 13.48 -5.46 2.49
CA TRP A 22 13.22 -6.02 1.19
C TRP A 22 13.42 -5.05 0.01
N ALA A 23 13.85 -3.83 0.27
CA ALA A 23 14.06 -2.80 -0.77
C ALA A 23 14.97 -3.25 -1.92
N TYR A 24 16.03 -4.00 -1.60
CA TYR A 24 17.01 -4.54 -2.58
C TYR A 24 16.91 -6.06 -2.75
N GLY A 25 15.88 -6.69 -2.20
CA GLY A 25 15.66 -8.11 -2.27
C GLY A 25 14.20 -8.45 -2.58
N ARG A 26 13.92 -9.74 -2.69
CA ARG A 26 12.56 -10.25 -2.92
C ARG A 26 12.19 -11.22 -1.81
N ASN A 27 11.04 -10.99 -1.16
CA ASN A 27 10.50 -11.94 -0.20
C ASN A 27 9.95 -13.16 -0.95
N PRO A 28 10.50 -14.38 -0.74
CA PRO A 28 10.12 -15.56 -1.50
C PRO A 28 8.66 -16.01 -1.31
N ARG A 29 7.94 -15.42 -0.35
CA ARG A 29 6.49 -15.65 -0.18
C ARG A 29 5.63 -14.98 -1.24
N PHE A 30 6.19 -14.02 -1.98
CA PHE A 30 5.50 -13.26 -3.02
C PHE A 30 6.20 -13.41 -4.35
N TYR A 31 5.43 -13.47 -5.42
CA TYR A 31 5.99 -13.53 -6.76
C TYR A 31 6.62 -12.17 -7.11
N ASP A 32 7.77 -12.19 -7.79
CA ASP A 32 8.43 -11.00 -8.33
C ASP A 32 7.81 -10.64 -9.70
N TYR A 33 7.11 -9.52 -9.77
CA TYR A 33 6.47 -9.05 -11.00
C TYR A 33 7.36 -8.09 -11.81
N GLN A 34 8.65 -8.00 -11.50
CA GLN A 34 9.57 -7.05 -12.15
C GLN A 34 9.49 -7.13 -13.68
N ASP A 35 9.46 -8.32 -14.23
CA ASP A 35 9.40 -8.56 -15.69
C ASP A 35 7.97 -8.66 -16.25
N LEU A 36 6.96 -8.48 -15.41
CA LEU A 36 5.54 -8.57 -15.75
C LEU A 36 4.78 -7.26 -15.46
N GLY A 37 5.34 -6.14 -15.88
CA GLY A 37 4.72 -4.83 -15.71
C GLY A 37 5.20 -4.04 -14.50
N GLY A 38 6.14 -4.59 -13.73
CA GLY A 38 6.76 -3.95 -12.58
C GLY A 38 6.27 -4.45 -11.22
N ASP A 39 7.13 -4.33 -10.22
CA ASP A 39 6.94 -4.88 -8.88
C ASP A 39 6.63 -3.80 -7.81
N CYS A 40 6.52 -2.54 -8.19
CA CYS A 40 6.42 -1.43 -7.25
C CYS A 40 5.19 -1.50 -6.33
N THR A 41 4.01 -1.76 -6.88
CA THR A 41 2.78 -1.85 -6.10
C THR A 41 2.67 -3.17 -5.34
N ASN A 42 3.20 -4.27 -5.88
CA ASN A 42 3.35 -5.54 -5.15
C ASN A 42 4.19 -5.34 -3.88
N PHE A 43 5.32 -4.64 -3.99
CA PHE A 43 6.16 -4.31 -2.85
C PHE A 43 5.46 -3.38 -1.85
N ALA A 44 4.82 -2.32 -2.33
CA ALA A 44 4.03 -1.41 -1.49
C ALA A 44 2.92 -2.16 -0.74
N SER A 45 2.22 -3.08 -1.41
CA SER A 45 1.19 -3.92 -0.79
C SER A 45 1.76 -4.83 0.30
N GLN A 46 2.94 -5.38 0.10
CA GLN A 46 3.62 -6.19 1.14
C GLN A 46 3.97 -5.35 2.37
N CYS A 47 4.49 -4.13 2.18
CA CYS A 47 4.77 -3.20 3.27
C CYS A 47 3.50 -2.84 4.05
N LEU A 48 2.42 -2.51 3.32
CA LEU A 48 1.12 -2.20 3.91
C LEU A 48 0.56 -3.39 4.69
N TYR A 49 0.67 -4.61 4.16
CA TYR A 49 0.24 -5.82 4.85
C TYR A 49 1.07 -6.10 6.11
N ALA A 50 2.37 -5.86 6.08
CA ALA A 50 3.21 -5.97 7.28
C ALA A 50 2.74 -5.07 8.42
N GLY A 51 2.19 -3.89 8.09
CA GLY A 51 1.67 -2.95 9.08
C GLY A 51 0.21 -3.14 9.48
N THR A 52 -0.60 -3.80 8.66
CA THR A 52 -2.05 -3.95 8.91
C THR A 52 -2.47 -5.37 9.26
N GLY A 53 -1.83 -6.39 8.69
CA GLY A 53 -2.17 -7.80 8.88
C GLY A 53 -3.53 -8.23 8.34
N ILE A 54 -4.27 -7.37 7.66
CA ILE A 54 -5.65 -7.62 7.22
C ILE A 54 -5.75 -7.43 5.72
N MET A 55 -6.15 -8.47 5.01
CA MET A 55 -6.50 -8.45 3.59
C MET A 55 -8.02 -8.35 3.40
N ASN A 56 -8.43 -7.94 2.20
CA ASN A 56 -9.81 -7.98 1.76
C ASN A 56 -9.95 -8.96 0.59
N PHE A 57 -10.58 -10.09 0.83
CA PHE A 57 -10.71 -11.18 -0.14
C PHE A 57 -11.93 -11.04 -1.08
N THR A 58 -12.55 -9.87 -1.16
CA THR A 58 -13.60 -9.62 -2.14
C THR A 58 -13.04 -9.81 -3.55
N PRO A 59 -13.60 -10.70 -4.38
CA PRO A 59 -13.12 -10.93 -5.73
C PRO A 59 -13.08 -9.63 -6.54
N VAL A 60 -12.01 -9.42 -7.32
CA VAL A 60 -11.75 -8.26 -8.18
C VAL A 60 -11.57 -6.94 -7.42
N TYR A 61 -12.49 -6.59 -6.53
CA TYR A 61 -12.54 -5.29 -5.83
C TYR A 61 -11.83 -5.27 -4.47
N GLY A 62 -11.34 -6.43 -4.01
CA GLY A 62 -10.58 -6.54 -2.78
C GLY A 62 -9.12 -6.12 -2.91
N TRP A 63 -8.37 -6.42 -1.85
CA TRP A 63 -6.94 -6.23 -1.79
C TRP A 63 -6.33 -7.42 -1.05
N TYR A 64 -5.80 -8.37 -1.79
CA TYR A 64 -5.26 -9.62 -1.26
C TYR A 64 -4.25 -10.27 -2.21
N TYR A 65 -3.44 -11.15 -1.66
CA TYR A 65 -2.51 -12.03 -2.36
C TYR A 65 -2.56 -13.43 -1.74
N ARG A 66 -2.81 -14.44 -2.54
CA ARG A 66 -2.70 -15.86 -2.18
C ARG A 66 -1.58 -16.56 -2.95
N SER A 67 -1.46 -16.25 -4.23
CA SER A 67 -0.42 -16.74 -5.14
C SER A 67 -0.19 -15.77 -6.30
N ALA A 68 0.81 -16.07 -7.12
CA ALA A 68 1.10 -15.27 -8.33
C ALA A 68 -0.12 -15.05 -9.22
N ASN A 69 -0.99 -16.06 -9.34
CA ASN A 69 -2.18 -16.04 -10.19
C ASN A 69 -3.48 -15.79 -9.42
N GLU A 70 -3.43 -15.76 -8.11
CA GLU A 70 -4.61 -15.56 -7.24
C GLU A 70 -4.39 -14.35 -6.32
N LYS A 71 -4.61 -13.19 -6.87
CA LYS A 71 -4.50 -11.90 -6.18
C LYS A 71 -5.51 -10.90 -6.73
N ALA A 72 -5.86 -9.89 -5.94
CA ALA A 72 -6.67 -8.79 -6.42
C ALA A 72 -5.85 -7.84 -7.33
N PRO A 73 -6.48 -7.17 -8.30
CA PRO A 73 -5.83 -6.12 -9.09
C PRO A 73 -5.19 -5.02 -8.23
N ALA A 74 -5.81 -4.69 -7.10
CA ALA A 74 -5.30 -3.68 -6.18
C ALA A 74 -3.99 -4.06 -5.48
N TRP A 75 -3.61 -5.35 -5.46
CA TRP A 75 -2.33 -5.78 -4.89
C TRP A 75 -1.12 -5.38 -5.74
N THR A 76 -1.27 -5.35 -7.07
CA THR A 76 -0.16 -5.10 -8.02
C THR A 76 -0.36 -3.88 -8.92
N GLY A 77 -1.54 -3.30 -8.97
CA GLY A 77 -1.87 -2.22 -9.92
C GLY A 77 -1.96 -0.86 -9.26
N VAL A 78 -1.17 0.10 -9.76
CA VAL A 78 -1.05 1.48 -9.21
C VAL A 78 -2.42 2.16 -9.03
N PRO A 79 -3.31 2.25 -10.04
CA PRO A 79 -4.59 2.92 -9.87
C PRO A 79 -5.55 2.12 -8.96
N PHE A 80 -5.50 0.80 -9.03
CA PHE A 80 -6.36 -0.07 -8.23
C PHE A 80 -6.01 -0.03 -6.74
N PHE A 81 -4.71 0.04 -6.40
CA PHE A 81 -4.23 0.23 -5.04
C PHE A 81 -4.80 1.52 -4.42
N LYS A 82 -4.68 2.64 -5.13
CA LYS A 82 -5.28 3.91 -4.70
C LYS A 82 -6.79 3.79 -4.52
N ASN A 83 -7.50 3.24 -5.52
CA ASN A 83 -8.95 3.13 -5.48
C ASN A 83 -9.43 2.29 -4.30
N PHE A 84 -8.72 1.20 -3.99
CA PHE A 84 -9.03 0.38 -2.83
C PHE A 84 -8.85 1.15 -1.52
N LEU A 85 -7.74 1.87 -1.36
CA LEU A 85 -7.46 2.64 -0.14
C LEU A 85 -8.49 3.76 0.10
N LEU A 86 -8.93 4.43 -0.96
CA LEU A 86 -9.87 5.56 -0.90
C LEU A 86 -11.35 5.16 -0.96
N ARG A 87 -11.65 3.85 -0.93
CA ARG A 87 -13.05 3.40 -0.97
C ARG A 87 -13.86 3.91 0.22
N THR A 88 -15.11 4.21 -0.01
CA THR A 88 -16.05 4.69 1.02
C THR A 88 -16.77 3.55 1.74
N GLU A 89 -16.87 2.37 1.11
CA GLU A 89 -17.54 1.21 1.70
C GLU A 89 -16.76 0.70 2.93
N PRO A 90 -17.46 0.40 4.04
CA PRO A 90 -16.87 -0.07 5.27
C PRO A 90 -16.50 -1.56 5.20
N SER A 91 -15.74 -1.97 4.18
CA SER A 91 -15.27 -3.35 4.00
C SER A 91 -13.91 -3.56 4.68
N PRO A 92 -13.55 -4.81 5.05
CA PRO A 92 -12.27 -5.12 5.70
C PRO A 92 -11.04 -4.66 4.93
N GLY A 93 -9.91 -4.56 5.63
CA GLY A 93 -8.61 -4.21 5.06
C GLY A 93 -8.20 -2.75 5.22
N PRO A 94 -7.03 -2.37 4.72
CA PRO A 94 -6.50 -1.03 4.88
C PRO A 94 -7.41 0.05 4.30
N ALA A 95 -7.39 1.21 4.96
CA ALA A 95 -8.11 2.41 4.54
C ALA A 95 -7.15 3.60 4.58
N GLY A 96 -7.28 4.47 3.60
CA GLY A 96 -6.44 5.65 3.45
C GLY A 96 -7.22 6.86 2.97
N ALA A 97 -6.50 7.98 2.90
CA ALA A 97 -6.99 9.25 2.37
C ALA A 97 -5.91 9.89 1.51
N LEU A 98 -6.29 10.80 0.61
CA LEU A 98 -5.30 11.70 -0.01
C LEU A 98 -4.76 12.65 1.07
N ALA A 99 -3.48 12.98 0.97
CA ALA A 99 -2.81 13.89 1.88
C ALA A 99 -1.99 14.94 1.14
N ALA A 100 -1.74 16.06 1.79
CA ALA A 100 -0.77 17.04 1.36
C ALA A 100 0.66 16.55 1.75
N PRO A 101 1.72 17.01 1.07
CA PRO A 101 3.08 16.59 1.38
C PRO A 101 3.52 16.90 2.82
N GLU A 102 2.96 17.92 3.45
CA GLU A 102 3.22 18.30 4.84
C GLU A 102 2.58 17.38 5.88
N ASP A 103 1.59 16.56 5.47
CA ASP A 103 0.82 15.71 6.37
C ASP A 103 1.24 14.23 6.31
N VAL A 104 2.21 13.89 5.47
CA VAL A 104 2.64 12.50 5.32
C VAL A 104 3.51 12.03 6.48
N LEU A 105 3.43 10.73 6.75
CA LEU A 105 4.19 10.05 7.80
C LEU A 105 4.94 8.83 7.20
N PRO A 106 6.01 8.37 7.86
CA PRO A 106 6.62 7.09 7.52
C PRO A 106 5.58 5.96 7.49
N GLY A 107 5.65 5.09 6.48
CA GLY A 107 4.65 4.05 6.22
C GLY A 107 3.50 4.50 5.31
N ASP A 108 3.40 5.77 4.96
CA ASP A 108 2.51 6.24 3.90
C ASP A 108 3.09 5.93 2.52
N PHE A 109 2.31 6.20 1.47
CA PHE A 109 2.72 5.93 0.11
C PHE A 109 2.65 7.18 -0.74
N VAL A 110 3.49 7.23 -1.77
CA VAL A 110 3.41 8.23 -2.82
C VAL A 110 3.32 7.53 -4.16
N GLN A 111 2.47 8.05 -5.04
CA GLN A 111 2.39 7.59 -6.42
C GLN A 111 2.86 8.69 -7.36
N LEU A 112 3.66 8.29 -8.36
CA LEU A 112 4.26 9.19 -9.34
C LEU A 112 3.64 8.96 -10.71
N ASN A 113 3.48 10.09 -11.43
CA ASN A 113 3.15 10.13 -12.84
C ASN A 113 4.40 10.61 -13.61
N PHE A 114 4.85 9.81 -14.57
CA PHE A 114 6.01 10.14 -15.42
C PHE A 114 5.60 10.70 -16.79
N SER A 115 4.33 10.56 -17.15
CA SER A 115 3.74 11.08 -18.39
C SER A 115 2.41 11.77 -18.06
N SER A 116 1.90 12.61 -18.91
CA SER A 116 0.74 13.46 -18.61
C SER A 116 -0.59 12.73 -18.33
N GLN A 117 -0.65 11.40 -18.37
CA GLN A 117 -1.93 10.71 -18.37
C GLN A 117 -2.16 9.74 -17.20
N GLU A 118 -1.16 8.98 -16.73
CA GLU A 118 -1.39 7.95 -15.73
C GLU A 118 -0.30 7.88 -14.66
N TYR A 119 -0.71 7.58 -13.43
CA TYR A 119 0.20 7.23 -12.35
C TYR A 119 0.70 5.81 -12.56
N GLY A 120 2.02 5.65 -12.67
CA GLY A 120 2.67 4.39 -13.03
C GLY A 120 3.60 3.83 -11.99
N HIS A 121 3.77 4.49 -10.84
CA HIS A 121 4.73 4.04 -9.81
C HIS A 121 4.20 4.27 -8.41
N THR A 122 4.38 3.30 -7.51
CA THR A 122 4.04 3.39 -6.09
C THR A 122 5.30 3.23 -5.26
N LEU A 123 5.56 4.18 -4.36
CA LEU A 123 6.70 4.21 -3.47
C LEU A 123 6.23 4.18 -2.02
N VAL A 124 7.03 3.61 -1.13
CA VAL A 124 6.81 3.60 0.32
C VAL A 124 7.60 4.72 0.95
N ILE A 125 6.98 5.59 1.72
CA ILE A 125 7.68 6.62 2.51
C ILE A 125 8.30 5.95 3.73
N VAL A 126 9.61 6.08 3.88
CA VAL A 126 10.35 5.46 5.00
C VAL A 126 10.82 6.49 6.02
N GLU A 127 11.01 7.73 5.62
CA GLU A 127 11.36 8.85 6.50
C GLU A 127 10.79 10.16 5.99
N VAL A 128 10.49 11.08 6.89
CA VAL A 128 10.06 12.45 6.59
C VAL A 128 10.86 13.43 7.43
N GLY A 129 11.27 14.54 6.82
CA GLY A 129 11.92 15.66 7.48
C GLY A 129 10.95 16.85 7.68
N PRO A 130 11.42 18.09 7.48
CA PRO A 130 10.56 19.25 7.58
C PRO A 130 9.33 19.15 6.69
N PRO A 131 8.14 19.60 7.16
CA PRO A 131 6.89 19.44 6.44
C PRO A 131 6.96 20.02 5.01
N GLY A 132 6.56 19.18 4.02
CA GLY A 132 6.49 19.58 2.61
C GLY A 132 7.81 19.62 1.85
N ASP A 133 8.94 19.36 2.50
CA ASP A 133 10.25 19.30 1.82
C ASP A 133 10.45 17.92 1.15
N LEU A 134 10.22 17.85 -0.16
CA LEU A 134 10.36 16.61 -0.93
C LEU A 134 11.79 16.05 -0.93
N SER A 135 12.81 16.85 -0.64
CA SER A 135 14.20 16.38 -0.52
C SER A 135 14.44 15.60 0.77
N GLN A 136 13.58 15.79 1.76
CA GLN A 136 13.60 15.16 3.08
C GLN A 136 12.53 14.08 3.24
N ILE A 137 11.71 13.84 2.21
CA ILE A 137 10.86 12.66 2.13
C ILE A 137 11.67 11.56 1.46
N LEU A 138 12.06 10.54 2.24
CA LEU A 138 12.85 9.43 1.76
C LEU A 138 11.95 8.22 1.50
N VAL A 139 12.21 7.52 0.40
CA VAL A 139 11.35 6.43 -0.06
C VAL A 139 12.12 5.15 -0.32
N ALA A 140 11.42 4.02 -0.22
CA ALA A 140 11.83 2.72 -0.71
C ALA A 140 10.89 2.27 -1.84
N ALA A 141 11.44 1.53 -2.82
CA ALA A 141 10.69 1.07 -3.97
C ALA A 141 11.29 -0.16 -4.62
N HIS A 142 10.45 -0.94 -5.32
CA HIS A 142 10.85 -1.87 -6.38
C HIS A 142 10.63 -1.24 -7.77
N SER A 143 11.07 -1.93 -8.82
CA SER A 143 11.07 -1.44 -10.22
C SER A 143 11.94 -0.19 -10.41
N MET A 144 13.17 -0.30 -10.17
CA MET A 144 14.30 0.56 -9.85
C MET A 144 14.48 0.58 -8.33
N ASP A 145 15.00 -0.53 -7.84
CA ASP A 145 15.13 -0.79 -6.42
C ASP A 145 15.85 0.37 -5.71
N ALA A 146 15.24 0.86 -4.65
CA ALA A 146 15.74 1.98 -3.87
C ALA A 146 15.35 1.85 -2.41
N ASP A 147 16.22 2.36 -1.54
CA ASP A 147 15.95 2.60 -0.13
C ASP A 147 16.61 3.93 0.27
N TRP A 148 15.99 4.66 1.20
CA TRP A 148 16.45 5.98 1.64
C TRP A 148 16.65 6.99 0.49
N ARG A 149 15.96 6.80 -0.63
CA ARG A 149 16.08 7.67 -1.79
C ARG A 149 15.23 8.92 -1.63
N PRO A 150 15.80 10.14 -1.77
CA PRO A 150 15.01 11.36 -1.73
C PRO A 150 13.94 11.40 -2.83
N LEU A 151 12.71 11.73 -2.48
CA LEU A 151 11.60 11.83 -3.44
C LEU A 151 11.88 12.87 -4.52
N SER A 152 12.57 13.97 -4.16
CA SER A 152 12.98 15.02 -5.09
C SER A 152 13.96 14.55 -6.18
N SER A 153 14.60 13.38 -6.02
CA SER A 153 15.51 12.80 -7.03
C SER A 153 14.79 12.08 -8.18
N TYR A 154 13.49 11.91 -8.09
CA TYR A 154 12.67 11.36 -9.17
C TYR A 154 12.25 12.48 -10.13
N VAL A 155 12.24 12.18 -11.42
CA VAL A 155 11.66 13.06 -12.44
C VAL A 155 10.21 12.63 -12.65
N PHE A 156 9.26 13.49 -12.34
CA PHE A 156 7.82 13.22 -12.47
C PHE A 156 7.06 14.46 -12.96
N THR A 157 5.91 14.24 -13.57
CA THR A 157 4.98 15.31 -14.01
C THR A 157 3.86 15.53 -12.99
N GLY A 158 3.64 14.58 -12.11
CA GLY A 158 2.65 14.66 -11.04
C GLY A 158 2.94 13.66 -9.93
N LEU A 159 2.50 13.98 -8.72
CA LEU A 159 2.55 13.09 -7.56
C LEU A 159 1.26 13.20 -6.76
N ARG A 160 0.96 12.14 -6.00
CA ARG A 160 -0.09 12.13 -4.99
C ARG A 160 0.33 11.29 -3.80
N PHE A 161 -0.05 11.74 -2.62
CA PHE A 161 0.23 11.03 -1.38
C PHE A 161 -1.02 10.29 -0.90
N LEU A 162 -0.80 9.09 -0.37
CA LEU A 162 -1.80 8.21 0.21
C LEU A 162 -1.45 8.01 1.68
N HIS A 163 -2.17 8.70 2.56
CA HIS A 163 -2.03 8.58 4.00
C HIS A 163 -2.85 7.39 4.50
N ILE A 164 -2.25 6.49 5.29
CA ILE A 164 -2.91 5.32 5.83
C ILE A 164 -3.55 5.66 7.18
N LEU A 165 -4.87 5.52 7.23
CA LEU A 165 -5.68 5.78 8.43
C LEU A 165 -5.68 4.60 9.39
N GLY A 166 -5.55 3.38 8.87
CA GLY A 166 -5.63 2.14 9.65
C GLY A 166 -6.16 1.00 8.79
N ALA A 167 -6.63 -0.06 9.43
CA ALA A 167 -7.30 -1.17 8.75
C ALA A 167 -8.65 -1.46 9.40
N ARG A 168 -9.68 -1.66 8.59
CA ARG A 168 -10.99 -2.08 9.10
C ARG A 168 -10.96 -3.56 9.44
N SER A 169 -11.48 -3.91 10.62
CA SER A 169 -11.59 -5.29 11.06
C SER A 169 -12.61 -6.07 10.23
N VAL A 170 -12.45 -7.39 10.22
CA VAL A 170 -13.51 -8.30 9.75
C VAL A 170 -14.57 -8.36 10.85
N ASP A 171 -15.84 -8.13 10.54
CA ASP A 171 -16.93 -8.34 11.50
C ASP A 171 -16.94 -9.80 11.97
N GLU A 172 -16.90 -10.03 13.28
CA GLU A 172 -16.92 -11.37 13.88
C GLU A 172 -18.16 -12.18 13.45
N THR A 173 -19.27 -11.52 13.11
CA THR A 173 -20.47 -12.15 12.57
C THR A 173 -20.28 -12.84 11.22
N THR A 174 -19.35 -12.36 10.40
CA THR A 174 -19.02 -12.99 9.11
C THR A 174 -18.07 -14.18 9.29
N SER A 175 -17.20 -14.15 10.29
CA SER A 175 -16.31 -15.25 10.64
C SER A 175 -17.05 -16.48 11.15
N ALA A 176 -18.08 -16.30 11.97
CA ALA A 176 -18.89 -17.40 12.50
C ALA A 176 -19.70 -18.14 11.41
N SER A 177 -20.12 -17.45 10.34
CA SER A 177 -20.79 -18.08 9.19
C SER A 177 -19.87 -18.92 8.33
N LEU A 178 -18.59 -18.59 8.25
CA LEU A 178 -17.62 -19.36 7.48
C LEU A 178 -17.12 -20.61 8.20
N THR A 179 -17.12 -20.59 9.54
CA THR A 179 -16.71 -21.76 10.36
C THR A 179 -17.81 -22.82 10.43
N ALA A 180 -19.06 -22.49 10.12
CA ALA A 180 -20.20 -23.43 10.11
C ALA A 180 -20.37 -24.17 8.77
N LEU A 181 -19.50 -23.95 7.78
CA LEU A 181 -19.56 -24.55 6.44
C LEU A 181 -18.38 -25.51 6.16
N PHE A 182 -17.59 -25.89 7.21
CA PHE A 182 -16.52 -26.88 7.09
C PHE A 182 -16.66 -27.95 8.18
#